data_205a863b2e3ccc953db9efcf5e400448
#
_entry.id   205a863b2e3ccc953db9efcf5e400448
#
_cell.length_a   1.000
_cell.length_b   1.000
_cell.length_c   1.000
_cell.angle_alpha   90.00
_cell.angle_beta   90.00
_cell.angle_gamma   90.00
#
_symmetry.space_group_name_H-M   'P 1'
#
loop_
_entity.id
_entity.type
_entity.pdbx_description
1 polymer ?
#
loop_
_entity_poly.entity_id
_entity_poly.type
_entity_poly.pdbx_seq_one_letter_code
_entity_poly.pdbx_strand_id
1 'polypeptide(L)'
;TLYFATNGRFTFGGMDVHKAFYIDGAFRQPLNMGAPVNSAADEAYYSRFDDPNQAYVSSRRPSSEAIYYSEDRDVCCYDIYEFAPDPSIDLQALTFNKLNGKALIGATIQLYKVTPTGLEFVDEDTKPNGNLFYFKVEPGEEYQLKATKDGFTEDLDKFNLSSSEFEGIALIERRLELNPIINLDVFTFNSVDDSDLLGATVKLFEIGPDGKLMLVKEITNPTTNDTHFELEIGKKYKIEGMKPEFGQAYTEVDLMDYNGNEGETIRRDLYIGQQLGVYVIDGRTDQPLSNATIKLKKASGKLVGNDTNVTGNVFYYTVSLDQPFLLSTIREGYYPRENDTLRFTRQDLIDGGGKLVYYVPLYPDIDDFLPFNVYFDNDHPNPNSYSSGTGLAYDETYFPYINRQPEFKAEAIEGLTSEQSFIERGVIDDFFQGPVEAGWKQLTRFSEALILHLRSGAPYTVELQGTASPRASTEYNRRLSARRNMSLKNYFRTYKNGILASYIDSKQLSFVEAALGETTANLAKIYERLDRPQESIYSTAASLERRVRLQKPLPSRKK
;
A
#
# COMPACT_ATOMS: atom_id res chain seq x y z
N THR A 1 -36.77 -33.14 29.94
CA THR A 1 -37.15 -34.05 28.83
C THR A 1 -38.56 -34.54 29.01
N LEU A 2 -39.33 -34.57 27.90
CA LEU A 2 -40.68 -35.17 27.86
C LEU A 2 -40.59 -36.50 27.11
N TYR A 3 -41.12 -37.55 27.70
CA TYR A 3 -41.29 -38.85 27.06
C TYR A 3 -42.80 -39.07 26.77
N PHE A 4 -43.11 -39.53 25.56
CA PHE A 4 -44.49 -39.81 25.16
C PHE A 4 -44.56 -40.88 24.07
N ALA A 5 -45.60 -41.67 24.04
CA ALA A 5 -45.84 -42.66 23.01
C ALA A 5 -46.77 -42.11 21.91
N THR A 6 -46.47 -42.39 20.66
CA THR A 6 -47.26 -41.95 19.51
C THR A 6 -47.05 -42.86 18.30
N ASN A 7 -48.10 -42.97 17.47
CA ASN A 7 -48.05 -43.57 16.15
C ASN A 7 -48.16 -42.51 15.03
N GLY A 8 -48.23 -41.20 15.40
CA GLY A 8 -48.36 -40.08 14.46
C GLY A 8 -47.02 -39.57 13.89
N ARG A 9 -45.91 -40.25 14.15
CA ARG A 9 -44.55 -39.96 13.69
C ARG A 9 -43.90 -41.21 13.11
N PHE A 10 -42.66 -41.11 12.67
CA PHE A 10 -41.90 -42.31 12.27
C PHE A 10 -41.83 -43.29 13.44
N THR A 11 -42.32 -44.51 13.24
CA THR A 11 -42.35 -45.60 14.22
C THR A 11 -41.76 -46.87 13.64
N PHE A 12 -41.19 -47.74 14.51
CA PHE A 12 -40.73 -49.08 14.15
C PHE A 12 -41.91 -50.09 14.10
N GLY A 13 -42.93 -49.82 14.89
CA GLY A 13 -44.15 -50.62 15.02
C GLY A 13 -45.41 -49.81 15.05
N GLY A 14 -46.26 -50.05 16.02
CA GLY A 14 -47.50 -49.30 16.26
C GLY A 14 -47.20 -47.97 16.97
N MET A 15 -47.40 -47.94 18.28
CA MET A 15 -47.02 -46.78 19.11
C MET A 15 -45.58 -46.94 19.58
N ASP A 16 -44.77 -45.93 19.32
CA ASP A 16 -43.37 -45.85 19.77
C ASP A 16 -43.18 -44.76 20.81
N VAL A 17 -42.26 -44.96 21.75
CA VAL A 17 -41.81 -43.95 22.71
C VAL A 17 -40.88 -42.98 22.02
N HIS A 18 -41.18 -41.70 22.16
CA HIS A 18 -40.37 -40.57 21.70
C HIS A 18 -39.92 -39.74 22.89
N LYS A 19 -38.77 -39.11 22.80
CA LYS A 19 -38.30 -38.09 23.74
C LYS A 19 -38.26 -36.72 23.08
N ALA A 20 -38.65 -35.68 23.80
CA ALA A 20 -38.53 -34.30 23.40
C ALA A 20 -37.83 -33.50 24.48
N PHE A 21 -36.85 -32.72 24.10
CA PHE A 21 -36.14 -31.84 25.00
C PHE A 21 -36.80 -30.47 25.09
N TYR A 22 -36.88 -29.92 26.30
CA TYR A 22 -37.37 -28.56 26.53
C TYR A 22 -36.17 -27.66 26.77
N ILE A 23 -35.88 -26.78 25.81
CA ILE A 23 -34.68 -25.91 25.82
C ILE A 23 -35.17 -24.51 25.44
N ASP A 24 -34.70 -23.49 26.18
CA ASP A 24 -35.02 -22.07 25.95
C ASP A 24 -36.52 -21.78 25.77
N GLY A 25 -37.37 -22.41 26.58
CA GLY A 25 -38.78 -22.15 26.59
C GLY A 25 -39.58 -22.89 25.51
N ALA A 26 -38.96 -23.79 24.73
CA ALA A 26 -39.64 -24.54 23.67
C ALA A 26 -39.21 -26.01 23.66
N PHE A 27 -40.14 -26.89 23.21
CA PHE A 27 -39.77 -28.28 22.92
C PHE A 27 -39.06 -28.36 21.56
N ARG A 28 -37.94 -29.07 21.56
CA ARG A 28 -37.21 -29.46 20.33
C ARG A 28 -37.98 -30.56 19.60
N GLN A 29 -37.58 -30.84 18.35
CA GLN A 29 -38.17 -31.91 17.56
C GLN A 29 -38.02 -33.25 18.29
N PRO A 30 -39.12 -34.00 18.52
CA PRO A 30 -39.04 -35.28 19.20
C PRO A 30 -38.25 -36.31 18.41
N LEU A 31 -37.43 -37.10 19.15
CA LEU A 31 -36.64 -38.21 18.66
C LEU A 31 -37.31 -39.51 19.04
N ASN A 32 -37.41 -40.46 18.10
CA ASN A 32 -37.79 -41.83 18.40
C ASN A 32 -36.65 -42.47 19.22
N MET A 33 -36.96 -43.14 20.33
CA MET A 33 -35.96 -43.71 21.22
C MET A 33 -35.26 -44.98 20.66
N GLY A 34 -35.77 -45.54 19.58
CA GLY A 34 -35.17 -46.72 18.94
C GLY A 34 -35.15 -47.98 19.80
N ALA A 35 -34.52 -49.03 19.33
CA ALA A 35 -34.26 -50.21 20.12
C ALA A 35 -33.18 -49.92 21.20
N PRO A 36 -33.28 -50.54 22.41
CA PRO A 36 -34.22 -51.60 22.79
C PRO A 36 -35.54 -51.06 23.36
N VAL A 37 -35.76 -49.74 23.50
CA VAL A 37 -36.99 -49.16 24.06
C VAL A 37 -38.15 -49.47 23.16
N ASN A 38 -38.06 -49.14 21.87
CA ASN A 38 -39.07 -49.41 20.88
C ASN A 38 -38.80 -50.71 20.12
N SER A 39 -39.90 -51.33 19.65
CA SER A 39 -39.89 -52.59 18.90
C SER A 39 -40.89 -52.55 17.74
N ALA A 40 -41.11 -53.66 17.06
CA ALA A 40 -42.18 -53.77 16.05
C ALA A 40 -43.61 -53.85 16.65
N ALA A 41 -43.75 -53.81 17.96
CA ALA A 41 -45.03 -53.80 18.69
C ALA A 41 -45.42 -52.37 19.12
N ASP A 42 -46.45 -52.28 19.98
CA ASP A 42 -46.81 -51.02 20.64
C ASP A 42 -46.01 -50.84 21.93
N GLU A 43 -45.38 -49.71 22.12
CA GLU A 43 -44.72 -49.29 23.36
C GLU A 43 -45.40 -48.06 23.96
N ALA A 44 -45.59 -48.09 25.31
CA ALA A 44 -46.20 -46.98 26.06
C ALA A 44 -45.65 -46.88 27.49
N TYR A 45 -46.01 -45.86 28.22
CA TYR A 45 -45.72 -45.69 29.65
C TYR A 45 -44.22 -45.84 30.01
N TYR A 46 -43.34 -45.22 29.22
CA TYR A 46 -41.90 -45.18 29.55
C TYR A 46 -41.69 -44.38 30.83
N SER A 47 -40.95 -44.98 31.76
CA SER A 47 -40.60 -44.37 33.04
C SER A 47 -39.10 -44.56 33.31
N ARG A 48 -38.45 -43.50 33.76
CA ARG A 48 -37.05 -43.49 34.22
C ARG A 48 -37.04 -43.10 35.69
N PHE A 49 -36.29 -43.82 36.52
CA PHE A 49 -36.16 -43.59 37.96
C PHE A 49 -34.91 -42.82 38.30
N ASP A 50 -34.70 -42.49 39.57
CA ASP A 50 -33.49 -41.81 40.08
C ASP A 50 -32.22 -42.67 39.92
N ASP A 51 -32.39 -44.02 39.85
CA ASP A 51 -31.27 -44.88 39.46
C ASP A 51 -31.00 -44.75 37.96
N PRO A 52 -29.83 -44.24 37.56
CA PRO A 52 -29.51 -44.02 36.14
C PRO A 52 -29.48 -45.32 35.33
N ASN A 53 -29.38 -46.48 36.00
CA ASN A 53 -29.29 -47.78 35.37
C ASN A 53 -30.67 -48.50 35.23
N GLN A 54 -31.77 -47.83 35.60
CA GLN A 54 -33.09 -48.43 35.54
C GLN A 54 -34.10 -47.57 34.77
N ALA A 55 -34.71 -48.21 33.77
CA ALA A 55 -35.91 -47.66 33.08
C ALA A 55 -36.86 -48.81 32.76
N TYR A 56 -38.14 -48.43 32.65
CA TYR A 56 -39.21 -49.37 32.35
C TYR A 56 -40.05 -48.84 31.18
N VAL A 57 -40.53 -49.77 30.32
CA VAL A 57 -41.49 -49.53 29.28
C VAL A 57 -42.55 -50.60 29.26
N SER A 58 -43.79 -50.20 29.03
CA SER A 58 -44.86 -51.16 28.76
C SER A 58 -44.89 -51.45 27.26
N SER A 59 -44.79 -52.74 26.89
CA SER A 59 -44.74 -53.13 25.47
C SER A 59 -45.62 -54.35 25.21
N ARG A 60 -46.14 -54.38 23.98
CA ARG A 60 -46.82 -55.56 23.45
C ARG A 60 -45.90 -56.55 22.74
N ARG A 61 -44.59 -56.38 22.88
CA ARG A 61 -43.63 -57.31 22.26
C ARG A 61 -43.73 -58.71 22.88
N PRO A 62 -43.59 -59.80 22.11
CA PRO A 62 -43.59 -61.12 22.63
C PRO A 62 -42.48 -61.31 23.69
N SER A 63 -42.84 -61.89 24.84
CA SER A 63 -41.87 -62.25 25.87
C SER A 63 -41.89 -63.78 26.05
N SER A 64 -40.68 -64.36 26.22
CA SER A 64 -40.51 -65.77 26.54
C SER A 64 -40.97 -66.14 27.98
N GLU A 65 -41.20 -65.11 28.81
CA GLU A 65 -41.59 -65.24 30.21
C GLU A 65 -43.07 -64.89 30.45
N ALA A 66 -43.86 -64.67 29.36
CA ALA A 66 -45.28 -64.36 29.49
C ALA A 66 -46.02 -65.48 30.22
N ILE A 67 -46.64 -65.12 31.33
CA ILE A 67 -47.36 -66.04 32.22
C ILE A 67 -48.73 -66.41 31.67
N TYR A 68 -49.27 -65.69 30.69
CA TYR A 68 -50.57 -65.92 30.13
C TYR A 68 -50.59 -65.74 28.62
N TYR A 69 -50.83 -66.84 27.91
CA TYR A 69 -51.18 -66.87 26.48
C TYR A 69 -52.61 -67.40 26.33
N SER A 70 -53.46 -66.65 25.71
CA SER A 70 -54.80 -67.12 25.24
C SER A 70 -54.70 -67.17 23.71
N GLU A 71 -54.85 -68.36 23.14
CA GLU A 71 -54.86 -68.58 21.69
C GLU A 71 -56.05 -67.94 20.96
N ASP A 72 -57.07 -67.46 21.68
CA ASP A 72 -58.31 -66.93 21.12
C ASP A 72 -58.49 -65.39 21.22
N ARG A 73 -57.48 -64.66 21.68
CA ARG A 73 -57.53 -63.20 21.74
C ARG A 73 -56.23 -62.62 21.31
N ASP A 74 -56.29 -61.65 20.40
CA ASP A 74 -55.22 -60.73 20.19
C ASP A 74 -54.64 -60.30 21.55
N VAL A 75 -53.31 -60.30 21.68
CA VAL A 75 -52.59 -60.02 22.93
C VAL A 75 -53.18 -58.74 23.55
N CYS A 76 -53.94 -58.92 24.64
CA CYS A 76 -54.69 -57.84 25.25
C CYS A 76 -53.84 -56.98 26.20
N CYS A 77 -52.62 -57.36 26.45
CA CYS A 77 -51.90 -56.86 27.63
C CYS A 77 -50.50 -56.38 27.26
N TYR A 78 -50.11 -55.34 27.94
CA TYR A 78 -48.72 -54.81 27.90
C TYR A 78 -47.96 -55.53 29.03
N ASP A 79 -46.80 -56.02 28.69
CA ASP A 79 -45.79 -56.44 29.68
C ASP A 79 -44.87 -55.29 30.02
N ILE A 80 -44.28 -55.31 31.20
CA ILE A 80 -43.30 -54.31 31.64
C ILE A 80 -41.89 -54.85 31.42
N TYR A 81 -41.15 -54.12 30.63
CA TYR A 81 -39.74 -54.45 30.34
C TYR A 81 -38.83 -53.50 31.09
N GLU A 82 -37.83 -54.04 31.79
CA GLU A 82 -36.75 -53.30 32.43
C GLU A 82 -35.53 -53.31 31.53
N PHE A 83 -34.86 -52.20 31.48
CA PHE A 83 -33.59 -52.09 30.78
C PHE A 83 -32.74 -50.95 31.37
N ALA A 84 -31.42 -51.03 31.18
CA ALA A 84 -30.52 -49.95 31.51
C ALA A 84 -30.64 -48.80 30.48
N PRO A 85 -30.91 -47.59 30.90
CA PRO A 85 -30.86 -46.45 29.99
C PRO A 85 -29.46 -46.31 29.37
N ASP A 86 -29.45 -45.92 28.10
CA ASP A 86 -28.21 -45.57 27.41
C ASP A 86 -27.59 -44.31 28.10
N PRO A 87 -26.37 -44.42 28.65
CA PRO A 87 -25.74 -43.28 29.32
C PRO A 87 -25.28 -42.21 28.37
N SER A 88 -25.37 -42.44 27.06
CA SER A 88 -24.88 -41.50 26.06
C SER A 88 -25.71 -40.20 26.06
N ILE A 89 -25.07 -39.13 25.72
CA ILE A 89 -25.65 -37.78 25.52
C ILE A 89 -25.99 -37.64 24.04
N ASP A 90 -27.21 -37.17 23.74
CA ASP A 90 -27.56 -36.81 22.37
C ASP A 90 -26.87 -35.52 21.97
N LEU A 91 -26.21 -35.54 20.82
CA LEU A 91 -25.56 -34.37 20.21
C LEU A 91 -26.34 -33.98 18.96
N GLN A 92 -26.87 -32.75 18.97
CA GLN A 92 -27.43 -32.10 17.79
C GLN A 92 -26.40 -31.14 17.21
N ALA A 93 -26.07 -31.28 15.95
CA ALA A 93 -25.20 -30.35 15.23
C ALA A 93 -25.97 -29.72 14.08
N LEU A 94 -25.81 -28.41 13.89
CA LEU A 94 -26.47 -27.65 12.82
C LEU A 94 -25.42 -26.94 11.98
N THR A 95 -25.59 -26.99 10.67
CA THR A 95 -24.72 -26.30 9.73
C THR A 95 -25.36 -25.05 9.16
N PHE A 96 -24.57 -23.97 9.09
CA PHE A 96 -24.99 -22.68 8.56
C PHE A 96 -23.98 -22.12 7.57
N ASN A 97 -24.49 -21.37 6.59
CA ASN A 97 -23.65 -20.52 5.76
C ASN A 97 -23.27 -19.27 6.57
N LYS A 98 -22.01 -19.10 6.88
CA LYS A 98 -21.52 -18.01 7.72
C LYS A 98 -21.75 -16.63 7.09
N LEU A 99 -21.71 -16.53 5.76
CA LEU A 99 -21.91 -15.28 5.04
C LEU A 99 -23.30 -14.67 5.26
N ASN A 100 -24.35 -15.52 5.27
CA ASN A 100 -25.74 -15.04 5.28
C ASN A 100 -26.57 -15.58 6.46
N GLY A 101 -26.00 -16.41 7.32
CA GLY A 101 -26.64 -17.01 8.50
C GLY A 101 -27.73 -18.03 8.20
N LYS A 102 -27.95 -18.40 6.93
CA LYS A 102 -29.00 -19.36 6.54
C LYS A 102 -28.51 -20.79 6.79
N ALA A 103 -29.50 -21.69 6.99
CA ALA A 103 -29.25 -23.13 7.08
C ALA A 103 -28.48 -23.63 5.86
N LEU A 104 -27.36 -24.33 6.08
CA LEU A 104 -26.50 -24.91 5.04
C LEU A 104 -26.90 -26.35 4.79
N ILE A 105 -27.65 -26.56 3.72
CA ILE A 105 -28.18 -27.87 3.30
C ILE A 105 -27.11 -28.61 2.49
N GLY A 106 -27.06 -29.94 2.61
CA GLY A 106 -26.14 -30.79 1.82
C GLY A 106 -24.72 -30.85 2.37
N ALA A 107 -24.51 -30.47 3.62
CA ALA A 107 -23.24 -30.65 4.32
C ALA A 107 -23.06 -32.07 4.85
N THR A 108 -21.82 -32.45 5.11
CA THR A 108 -21.40 -33.65 5.83
C THR A 108 -20.77 -33.25 7.15
N ILE A 109 -21.14 -33.93 8.24
CA ILE A 109 -20.47 -33.79 9.54
C ILE A 109 -19.82 -35.12 9.90
N GLN A 110 -18.56 -35.06 10.29
CA GLN A 110 -17.79 -36.13 10.88
C GLN A 110 -17.58 -35.86 12.38
N LEU A 111 -17.83 -36.86 13.19
CA LEU A 111 -17.58 -36.83 14.63
C LEU A 111 -16.31 -37.64 14.96
N TYR A 112 -15.40 -37.03 15.70
CA TYR A 112 -14.17 -37.65 16.18
C TYR A 112 -14.08 -37.56 17.71
N LYS A 113 -13.56 -38.60 18.35
CA LYS A 113 -13.14 -38.60 19.75
C LYS A 113 -11.69 -38.13 19.82
N VAL A 114 -11.38 -37.20 20.71
CA VAL A 114 -10.02 -36.72 20.93
C VAL A 114 -9.31 -37.62 21.91
N THR A 115 -8.24 -38.26 21.48
CA THR A 115 -7.45 -39.15 22.31
C THR A 115 -6.02 -38.63 22.45
N PRO A 116 -5.24 -39.12 23.43
CA PRO A 116 -3.82 -38.73 23.56
C PRO A 116 -2.96 -39.04 22.33
N THR A 117 -3.41 -39.97 21.48
CA THR A 117 -2.71 -40.40 20.27
C THR A 117 -3.22 -39.70 18.99
N GLY A 118 -4.28 -38.89 19.09
CA GLY A 118 -4.88 -38.16 17.96
C GLY A 118 -6.40 -38.28 17.91
N LEU A 119 -6.95 -38.04 16.73
CA LEU A 119 -8.40 -38.11 16.49
C LEU A 119 -8.80 -39.56 16.11
N GLU A 120 -9.80 -40.10 16.80
CA GLU A 120 -10.42 -41.40 16.50
C GLU A 120 -11.78 -41.13 15.87
N PHE A 121 -12.03 -41.67 14.67
CA PHE A 121 -13.32 -41.54 13.99
C PHE A 121 -14.42 -42.26 14.75
N VAL A 122 -15.55 -41.60 14.97
CA VAL A 122 -16.72 -42.13 15.67
C VAL A 122 -17.88 -42.36 14.71
N ASP A 123 -18.29 -41.32 13.98
CA ASP A 123 -19.46 -41.39 13.12
C ASP A 123 -19.44 -40.28 12.05
N GLU A 124 -20.24 -40.48 10.98
CA GLU A 124 -20.40 -39.52 9.90
C GLU A 124 -21.85 -39.51 9.41
N ASP A 125 -22.37 -38.33 9.15
CA ASP A 125 -23.69 -38.16 8.55
C ASP A 125 -23.70 -37.05 7.49
N THR A 126 -24.42 -37.29 6.38
CA THR A 126 -24.64 -36.33 5.29
C THR A 126 -26.12 -36.05 5.14
N LYS A 127 -26.52 -34.77 5.14
CA LYS A 127 -27.93 -34.37 5.04
C LYS A 127 -28.23 -33.69 3.70
N PRO A 128 -28.59 -34.43 2.63
CA PRO A 128 -28.84 -33.85 1.32
C PRO A 128 -29.95 -32.79 1.32
N ASN A 129 -30.95 -32.91 2.22
CA ASN A 129 -32.12 -32.05 2.27
C ASN A 129 -32.34 -31.35 3.62
N GLY A 130 -31.31 -31.28 4.46
CA GLY A 130 -31.38 -30.69 5.80
C GLY A 130 -30.03 -30.16 6.28
N ASN A 131 -30.06 -29.54 7.46
CA ASN A 131 -28.87 -29.03 8.14
C ASN A 131 -28.75 -29.47 9.60
N LEU A 132 -29.62 -30.41 10.04
CA LEU A 132 -29.65 -30.92 11.41
C LEU A 132 -29.19 -32.35 11.46
N PHE A 133 -28.16 -32.60 12.25
CA PHE A 133 -27.46 -33.88 12.43
C PHE A 133 -27.62 -34.36 13.86
N TYR A 134 -27.63 -35.68 14.05
CA TYR A 134 -27.75 -36.30 15.35
C TYR A 134 -26.64 -37.31 15.53
N PHE A 135 -25.95 -37.20 16.67
CA PHE A 135 -24.91 -38.14 17.09
C PHE A 135 -25.11 -38.52 18.56
N LYS A 136 -24.45 -39.54 19.00
CA LYS A 136 -24.36 -39.92 20.41
C LYS A 136 -22.92 -39.79 20.88
N VAL A 137 -22.73 -39.23 22.07
CA VAL A 137 -21.43 -39.01 22.69
C VAL A 137 -21.42 -39.51 24.14
N GLU A 138 -20.28 -39.97 24.62
CA GLU A 138 -20.10 -40.50 25.98
C GLU A 138 -19.73 -39.38 26.95
N PRO A 139 -20.34 -39.32 28.16
CA PRO A 139 -19.89 -38.41 29.20
C PRO A 139 -18.42 -38.65 29.57
N GLY A 140 -17.69 -37.60 29.91
CA GLY A 140 -16.30 -37.71 30.35
C GLY A 140 -15.24 -37.68 29.25
N GLU A 141 -15.66 -37.56 28.00
CA GLU A 141 -14.77 -37.58 26.83
C GLU A 141 -14.72 -36.24 26.11
N GLU A 142 -13.68 -36.06 25.28
CA GLU A 142 -13.52 -34.89 24.41
C GLU A 142 -13.79 -35.25 22.95
N TYR A 143 -14.51 -34.40 22.23
CA TYR A 143 -14.88 -34.64 20.84
C TYR A 143 -14.55 -33.46 19.93
N GLN A 144 -14.43 -33.74 18.63
CA GLN A 144 -14.32 -32.76 17.57
C GLN A 144 -15.36 -33.09 16.47
N LEU A 145 -16.18 -32.11 16.13
CA LEU A 145 -16.97 -32.10 14.91
C LEU A 145 -16.16 -31.46 13.77
N LYS A 146 -16.28 -32.05 12.59
CA LYS A 146 -15.76 -31.49 11.35
C LYS A 146 -16.90 -31.43 10.34
N ALA A 147 -17.30 -30.19 9.96
CA ALA A 147 -18.30 -29.97 8.92
C ALA A 147 -17.61 -29.64 7.59
N THR A 148 -18.08 -30.26 6.52
CA THR A 148 -17.58 -30.05 5.15
C THR A 148 -18.73 -29.92 4.17
N LYS A 149 -18.52 -29.13 3.11
CA LYS A 149 -19.40 -29.03 1.95
C LYS A 149 -18.63 -28.50 0.76
N ASP A 150 -18.88 -29.05 -0.43
CA ASP A 150 -18.29 -28.55 -1.68
C ASP A 150 -18.59 -27.06 -1.88
N GLY A 151 -17.57 -26.28 -2.23
CA GLY A 151 -17.67 -24.82 -2.39
C GLY A 151 -17.66 -24.03 -1.08
N PHE A 152 -17.33 -24.66 0.05
CA PHE A 152 -17.19 -24.05 1.38
C PHE A 152 -15.88 -24.47 2.04
N THR A 153 -15.38 -23.62 2.93
CA THR A 153 -14.30 -24.00 3.85
C THR A 153 -14.84 -24.96 4.91
N GLU A 154 -13.99 -25.87 5.40
CA GLU A 154 -14.37 -26.70 6.54
C GLU A 154 -14.52 -25.85 7.81
N ASP A 155 -15.38 -26.30 8.73
CA ASP A 155 -15.50 -25.79 10.09
C ASP A 155 -15.29 -26.88 11.11
N LEU A 156 -14.54 -26.56 12.18
CA LEU A 156 -14.14 -27.47 13.24
C LEU A 156 -14.64 -26.95 14.58
N ASP A 157 -15.37 -27.77 15.32
CA ASP A 157 -15.80 -27.47 16.68
C ASP A 157 -15.33 -28.53 17.66
N LYS A 158 -14.52 -28.14 18.64
CA LYS A 158 -14.04 -29.00 19.73
C LYS A 158 -14.80 -28.71 21.01
N PHE A 159 -15.22 -29.76 21.68
CA PHE A 159 -15.90 -29.66 22.97
C PHE A 159 -15.50 -30.81 23.91
N ASN A 160 -15.49 -30.51 25.19
CA ASN A 160 -15.09 -31.45 26.24
C ASN A 160 -16.27 -31.72 27.15
N LEU A 161 -16.58 -33.02 27.36
CA LEU A 161 -17.66 -33.52 28.22
C LEU A 161 -17.18 -33.99 29.58
N SER A 162 -15.91 -33.79 29.93
CA SER A 162 -15.31 -34.28 31.18
C SER A 162 -15.61 -33.41 32.40
N SER A 163 -16.25 -32.24 32.24
CA SER A 163 -16.60 -31.34 33.34
C SER A 163 -17.91 -31.76 34.01
N SER A 164 -18.04 -31.47 35.30
CA SER A 164 -19.29 -31.65 36.07
C SER A 164 -20.45 -30.80 35.53
N GLU A 165 -20.19 -29.85 34.62
CA GLU A 165 -21.20 -29.05 33.94
C GLU A 165 -22.10 -29.87 33.02
N PHE A 166 -21.66 -31.07 32.61
CA PHE A 166 -22.41 -31.94 31.72
C PHE A 166 -23.12 -33.11 32.45
N GLU A 167 -22.98 -33.21 33.79
CA GLU A 167 -23.71 -34.20 34.58
C GLU A 167 -25.24 -33.90 34.51
N GLY A 168 -26.00 -34.87 34.01
CA GLY A 168 -27.45 -34.76 33.85
C GLY A 168 -27.91 -34.02 32.56
N ILE A 169 -27.01 -33.59 31.69
CA ILE A 169 -27.35 -33.06 30.39
C ILE A 169 -27.66 -34.20 29.42
N ALA A 170 -28.85 -34.26 28.88
CA ALA A 170 -29.30 -35.27 27.93
C ALA A 170 -29.14 -34.86 26.45
N LEU A 171 -28.92 -33.60 26.19
CA LEU A 171 -28.80 -33.06 24.84
C LEU A 171 -27.78 -31.90 24.82
N ILE A 172 -26.92 -31.94 23.84
CA ILE A 172 -25.98 -30.86 23.50
C ILE A 172 -26.28 -30.36 22.10
N GLU A 173 -26.37 -29.04 21.91
CA GLU A 173 -26.50 -28.41 20.59
C GLU A 173 -25.15 -27.77 20.17
N ARG A 174 -24.73 -27.99 18.93
CA ARG A 174 -23.54 -27.40 18.31
C ARG A 174 -23.89 -26.73 16.99
N ARG A 175 -23.29 -25.59 16.75
CA ARG A 175 -23.48 -24.79 15.53
C ARG A 175 -22.16 -24.70 14.77
N LEU A 176 -22.16 -25.17 13.54
CA LEU A 176 -21.02 -25.08 12.63
C LEU A 176 -21.33 -24.09 11.51
N GLU A 177 -20.40 -23.18 11.25
CA GLU A 177 -20.57 -22.08 10.32
C GLU A 177 -19.49 -22.13 9.23
N LEU A 178 -19.85 -22.60 8.06
CA LEU A 178 -18.95 -22.73 6.92
C LEU A 178 -18.97 -21.48 6.05
N ASN A 179 -17.79 -20.95 5.69
CA ASN A 179 -17.68 -19.85 4.74
C ASN A 179 -17.74 -20.37 3.30
N PRO A 180 -18.52 -19.72 2.40
CA PRO A 180 -18.43 -20.04 0.98
C PRO A 180 -17.05 -19.63 0.43
N ILE A 181 -16.56 -20.42 -0.52
CA ILE A 181 -15.36 -20.11 -1.30
C ILE A 181 -15.74 -19.13 -2.40
N ILE A 182 -14.91 -18.10 -2.59
CA ILE A 182 -15.06 -17.09 -3.63
C ILE A 182 -14.06 -17.38 -4.74
N ASN A 183 -14.52 -17.46 -5.96
CA ASN A 183 -13.67 -17.69 -7.12
C ASN A 183 -12.94 -16.38 -7.51
N LEU A 184 -11.68 -16.48 -7.90
CA LEU A 184 -10.88 -15.40 -8.43
C LEU A 184 -10.28 -15.79 -9.78
N ASP A 185 -10.68 -15.08 -10.83
CA ASP A 185 -10.07 -15.16 -12.15
C ASP A 185 -9.10 -14.01 -12.36
N VAL A 186 -7.83 -14.33 -12.59
CA VAL A 186 -6.77 -13.36 -12.85
C VAL A 186 -6.32 -13.47 -14.30
N PHE A 187 -6.41 -12.37 -15.04
CA PHE A 187 -5.95 -12.28 -16.42
C PHE A 187 -4.67 -11.46 -16.49
N THR A 188 -3.68 -11.95 -17.24
CA THR A 188 -2.40 -11.27 -17.43
C THR A 188 -2.29 -10.68 -18.82
N PHE A 189 -1.91 -9.39 -18.88
CA PHE A 189 -1.77 -8.62 -20.11
C PHE A 189 -0.41 -7.96 -20.19
N ASN A 190 0.10 -7.78 -21.40
CA ASN A 190 1.25 -6.95 -21.66
C ASN A 190 0.87 -5.47 -21.47
N SER A 191 1.54 -4.77 -20.56
CA SER A 191 1.27 -3.35 -20.28
C SER A 191 1.56 -2.41 -21.47
N VAL A 192 2.27 -2.89 -22.50
CA VAL A 192 2.62 -2.10 -23.70
C VAL A 192 1.43 -1.91 -24.63
N ASP A 193 0.80 -3.03 -25.01
CA ASP A 193 -0.20 -3.09 -26.08
C ASP A 193 -1.55 -3.68 -25.64
N ASP A 194 -1.67 -4.03 -24.37
CA ASP A 194 -2.85 -4.66 -23.77
C ASP A 194 -3.16 -6.06 -24.34
N SER A 195 -2.20 -6.68 -25.05
CA SER A 195 -2.35 -8.05 -25.55
C SER A 195 -2.27 -9.09 -24.42
N ASP A 196 -2.86 -10.25 -24.64
CA ASP A 196 -2.77 -11.39 -23.73
C ASP A 196 -1.31 -11.78 -23.49
N LEU A 197 -0.91 -11.87 -22.22
CA LEU A 197 0.45 -12.24 -21.83
C LEU A 197 0.51 -13.68 -21.34
N LEU A 198 0.76 -14.61 -22.26
CA LEU A 198 0.87 -16.03 -21.95
C LEU A 198 2.17 -16.34 -21.20
N GLY A 199 2.17 -17.38 -20.35
CA GLY A 199 3.37 -17.83 -19.63
C GLY A 199 3.83 -16.88 -18.53
N ALA A 200 2.97 -15.99 -18.07
CA ALA A 200 3.21 -15.25 -16.83
C ALA A 200 2.99 -16.16 -15.61
N THR A 201 3.78 -15.96 -14.57
CA THR A 201 3.60 -16.61 -13.28
C THR A 201 2.75 -15.72 -12.41
N VAL A 202 1.65 -16.25 -11.87
CA VAL A 202 0.76 -15.56 -10.93
C VAL A 202 0.88 -16.21 -9.57
N LYS A 203 1.15 -15.39 -8.55
CA LYS A 203 1.25 -15.80 -7.13
C LYS A 203 0.13 -15.17 -6.34
N LEU A 204 -0.55 -16.00 -5.55
CA LEU A 204 -1.53 -15.57 -4.58
C LEU A 204 -0.90 -15.62 -3.19
N PHE A 205 -0.94 -14.50 -2.47
CA PHE A 205 -0.51 -14.40 -1.07
C PHE A 205 -1.69 -14.01 -0.21
N GLU A 206 -1.79 -14.61 0.98
CA GLU A 206 -2.63 -14.12 2.06
C GLU A 206 -1.87 -13.04 2.83
N ILE A 207 -2.55 -11.94 3.17
CA ILE A 207 -2.02 -10.84 3.98
C ILE A 207 -2.43 -11.09 5.43
N GLY A 208 -1.49 -11.49 6.28
CA GLY A 208 -1.74 -11.71 7.69
C GLY A 208 -2.08 -10.42 8.45
N PRO A 209 -2.59 -10.51 9.68
CA PRO A 209 -2.93 -9.34 10.52
C PRO A 209 -1.74 -8.42 10.82
N ASP A 210 -0.52 -8.95 10.77
CA ASP A 210 0.74 -8.23 10.94
C ASP A 210 1.30 -7.67 9.61
N GLY A 211 0.53 -7.79 8.50
CA GLY A 211 0.92 -7.36 7.17
C GLY A 211 1.91 -8.29 6.45
N LYS A 212 2.28 -9.42 7.06
CA LYS A 212 3.14 -10.41 6.40
C LYS A 212 2.41 -11.14 5.31
N LEU A 213 3.14 -11.41 4.23
CA LEU A 213 2.65 -12.17 3.09
C LEU A 213 2.96 -13.66 3.27
N MET A 214 1.94 -14.49 3.18
CA MET A 214 2.05 -15.95 3.16
C MET A 214 1.65 -16.45 1.78
N LEU A 215 2.55 -17.15 1.09
CA LEU A 215 2.26 -17.73 -0.22
C LEU A 215 1.19 -18.81 -0.09
N VAL A 216 0.06 -18.63 -0.76
CA VAL A 216 -1.03 -19.60 -0.83
C VAL A 216 -0.85 -20.53 -2.03
N LYS A 217 -0.63 -19.94 -3.21
CA LYS A 217 -0.51 -20.70 -4.47
C LYS A 217 0.28 -19.92 -5.51
N GLU A 218 0.99 -20.67 -6.36
CA GLU A 218 1.72 -20.14 -7.51
C GLU A 218 1.33 -20.95 -8.76
N ILE A 219 0.97 -20.26 -9.84
CA ILE A 219 0.56 -20.89 -11.10
C ILE A 219 1.25 -20.18 -12.25
N THR A 220 1.82 -20.95 -13.18
CA THR A 220 2.30 -20.47 -14.48
C THR A 220 1.49 -21.14 -15.57
N ASN A 221 0.78 -20.35 -16.39
CA ASN A 221 -0.03 -20.88 -17.47
C ASN A 221 0.60 -20.56 -18.81
N PRO A 222 1.23 -21.52 -19.50
CA PRO A 222 1.95 -21.27 -20.74
C PRO A 222 1.04 -21.10 -21.96
N THR A 223 -0.21 -21.53 -21.88
CA THR A 223 -1.14 -21.63 -23.03
C THR A 223 -2.25 -20.60 -23.03
N THR A 224 -2.57 -20.02 -21.87
CA THR A 224 -3.61 -19.00 -21.73
C THR A 224 -3.09 -17.86 -20.86
N ASN A 225 -3.82 -16.74 -20.80
CA ASN A 225 -3.52 -15.60 -19.94
C ASN A 225 -4.38 -15.57 -18.68
N ASP A 226 -5.24 -16.54 -18.47
CA ASP A 226 -6.11 -16.67 -17.30
C ASP A 226 -5.52 -17.62 -16.25
N THR A 227 -5.80 -17.34 -15.00
CA THR A 227 -5.40 -18.14 -13.83
C THR A 227 -6.52 -18.10 -12.81
N HIS A 228 -6.90 -19.28 -12.31
CA HIS A 228 -7.98 -19.44 -11.37
C HIS A 228 -7.50 -19.75 -9.95
N PHE A 229 -8.07 -19.05 -8.96
CA PHE A 229 -7.85 -19.26 -7.54
C PHE A 229 -9.17 -19.32 -6.79
N GLU A 230 -9.13 -19.95 -5.63
CA GLU A 230 -10.20 -20.00 -4.64
C GLU A 230 -9.78 -19.17 -3.42
N LEU A 231 -10.69 -18.30 -2.96
CA LEU A 231 -10.45 -17.37 -1.86
C LEU A 231 -11.42 -17.64 -0.71
N GLU A 232 -10.96 -17.46 0.51
CA GLU A 232 -11.76 -17.55 1.72
C GLU A 232 -12.23 -16.17 2.17
N ILE A 233 -13.49 -16.08 2.58
CA ILE A 233 -14.07 -14.87 3.18
C ILE A 233 -13.40 -14.60 4.55
N GLY A 234 -13.27 -13.32 4.90
CA GLY A 234 -12.63 -12.88 6.13
C GLY A 234 -11.11 -12.78 6.04
N LYS A 235 -10.56 -12.83 4.82
CA LYS A 235 -9.13 -12.70 4.54
C LYS A 235 -8.84 -11.60 3.52
N LYS A 236 -7.58 -11.15 3.51
CA LYS A 236 -7.05 -10.23 2.48
C LYS A 236 -6.01 -10.95 1.66
N TYR A 237 -5.98 -10.66 0.38
CA TYR A 237 -5.06 -11.30 -0.55
C TYR A 237 -4.33 -10.28 -1.40
N LYS A 238 -3.06 -10.58 -1.66
CA LYS A 238 -2.25 -9.91 -2.67
C LYS A 238 -1.97 -10.87 -3.81
N ILE A 239 -2.19 -10.40 -5.03
CA ILE A 239 -1.95 -11.15 -6.26
C ILE A 239 -0.78 -10.49 -6.97
N GLU A 240 0.27 -11.25 -7.25
CA GLU A 240 1.44 -10.79 -8.01
C GLU A 240 1.54 -11.58 -9.31
N GLY A 241 1.59 -10.87 -10.43
CA GLY A 241 1.89 -11.43 -11.74
C GLY A 241 3.28 -11.01 -12.17
N MET A 242 4.08 -11.95 -12.67
CA MET A 242 5.42 -11.66 -13.19
C MET A 242 5.72 -12.49 -14.44
N LYS A 243 6.50 -11.91 -15.35
CA LYS A 243 7.10 -12.62 -16.48
C LYS A 243 8.51 -12.08 -16.72
N PRO A 244 9.54 -12.94 -16.82
CA PRO A 244 10.89 -12.51 -17.16
C PRO A 244 10.88 -11.61 -18.39
N GLU A 245 11.70 -10.56 -18.39
CA GLU A 245 11.83 -9.54 -19.46
C GLU A 245 10.66 -8.56 -19.60
N PHE A 246 9.46 -8.88 -19.08
CA PHE A 246 8.29 -7.98 -19.09
C PHE A 246 8.19 -7.17 -17.80
N GLY A 247 8.54 -7.75 -16.66
CA GLY A 247 8.42 -7.14 -15.34
C GLY A 247 7.35 -7.79 -14.49
N GLN A 248 6.70 -6.98 -13.64
CA GLN A 248 5.70 -7.45 -12.67
C GLN A 248 4.53 -6.50 -12.55
N ALA A 249 3.43 -7.00 -12.02
CA ALA A 249 2.27 -6.23 -11.60
C ALA A 249 1.66 -6.87 -10.36
N TYR A 250 0.90 -6.10 -9.58
CA TYR A 250 0.19 -6.62 -8.42
C TYR A 250 -1.18 -5.95 -8.26
N THR A 251 -2.07 -6.63 -7.58
CA THR A 251 -3.37 -6.13 -7.14
C THR A 251 -3.75 -6.80 -5.83
N GLU A 252 -4.78 -6.30 -5.17
CA GLU A 252 -5.27 -6.84 -3.90
C GLU A 252 -6.77 -7.16 -3.99
N VAL A 253 -7.18 -8.12 -3.17
CA VAL A 253 -8.59 -8.46 -2.92
C VAL A 253 -8.80 -8.47 -1.41
N ASP A 254 -9.72 -7.67 -0.95
CA ASP A 254 -10.12 -7.60 0.46
C ASP A 254 -11.48 -8.25 0.63
N LEU A 255 -11.54 -9.35 1.40
CA LEU A 255 -12.75 -10.09 1.71
C LEU A 255 -13.08 -10.04 3.22
N MET A 256 -12.50 -9.10 3.98
CA MET A 256 -12.74 -8.99 5.43
C MET A 256 -14.22 -8.74 5.76
N ASP A 257 -14.83 -7.81 5.04
CA ASP A 257 -16.24 -7.42 5.21
C ASP A 257 -17.05 -7.78 3.95
N TYR A 258 -16.73 -8.91 3.31
CA TYR A 258 -17.39 -9.32 2.08
C TYR A 258 -18.87 -9.59 2.30
N ASN A 259 -19.73 -8.96 1.50
CA ASN A 259 -21.20 -9.07 1.55
C ASN A 259 -21.81 -9.41 0.17
N GLY A 260 -21.01 -9.91 -0.76
CA GLY A 260 -21.46 -10.35 -2.08
C GLY A 260 -22.22 -11.69 -2.05
N ASN A 261 -22.35 -12.32 -3.21
CA ASN A 261 -23.09 -13.55 -3.36
C ASN A 261 -22.20 -14.80 -3.21
N GLU A 262 -22.82 -15.89 -2.74
CA GLU A 262 -22.20 -17.22 -2.75
C GLU A 262 -21.85 -17.64 -4.19
N GLY A 263 -20.61 -18.15 -4.40
CA GLY A 263 -20.14 -18.60 -5.70
C GLY A 263 -19.81 -17.48 -6.70
N GLU A 264 -19.74 -16.22 -6.24
CA GLU A 264 -19.34 -15.09 -7.07
C GLU A 264 -17.89 -15.28 -7.56
N THR A 265 -17.64 -14.86 -8.81
CA THR A 265 -16.30 -14.84 -9.38
C THR A 265 -15.80 -13.39 -9.45
N ILE A 266 -14.71 -13.12 -8.75
CA ILE A 266 -14.00 -11.85 -8.81
C ILE A 266 -13.02 -11.90 -9.98
N ARG A 267 -13.04 -10.89 -10.84
CA ARG A 267 -12.05 -10.73 -11.92
C ARG A 267 -10.98 -9.71 -11.53
N ARG A 268 -9.72 -10.01 -11.84
CA ARG A 268 -8.58 -9.09 -11.77
C ARG A 268 -7.75 -9.15 -13.03
N ASP A 269 -7.45 -7.99 -13.59
CA ASP A 269 -6.59 -7.83 -14.76
C ASP A 269 -5.23 -7.29 -14.30
N LEU A 270 -4.14 -8.01 -14.61
CA LEU A 270 -2.77 -7.63 -14.30
C LEU A 270 -2.03 -7.23 -15.57
N TYR A 271 -1.72 -5.96 -15.71
CA TYR A 271 -0.90 -5.41 -16.79
C TYR A 271 0.57 -5.48 -16.39
N ILE A 272 1.26 -6.53 -16.80
CA ILE A 272 2.65 -6.81 -16.43
C ILE A 272 3.59 -5.90 -17.18
N GLY A 273 4.42 -5.15 -16.46
CA GLY A 273 5.41 -4.21 -16.96
C GLY A 273 6.38 -3.80 -15.86
N GLN A 274 7.29 -2.84 -16.16
CA GLN A 274 8.26 -2.37 -15.18
C GLN A 274 7.59 -1.44 -14.16
N GLN A 275 7.92 -1.61 -12.89
CA GLN A 275 7.43 -0.71 -11.85
C GLN A 275 8.22 0.60 -11.88
N LEU A 276 7.52 1.72 -12.03
CA LEU A 276 8.03 3.07 -11.93
C LEU A 276 7.67 3.67 -10.57
N GLY A 277 8.67 4.07 -9.79
CA GLY A 277 8.49 4.91 -8.61
C GLY A 277 8.58 6.40 -9.01
N VAL A 278 7.50 7.15 -8.82
CA VAL A 278 7.46 8.60 -9.02
C VAL A 278 7.52 9.30 -7.67
N TYR A 279 8.53 10.13 -7.45
CA TYR A 279 8.78 10.84 -6.20
C TYR A 279 8.52 12.33 -6.39
N VAL A 280 7.55 12.88 -5.70
CA VAL A 280 7.27 14.31 -5.72
C VAL A 280 8.12 15.01 -4.66
N ILE A 281 8.86 16.03 -5.08
CA ILE A 281 9.76 16.79 -4.20
C ILE A 281 9.50 18.30 -4.36
N ASP A 282 9.78 19.04 -3.30
CA ASP A 282 9.86 20.49 -3.35
C ASP A 282 11.10 20.89 -4.17
N GLY A 283 10.90 21.49 -5.35
CA GLY A 283 11.97 21.85 -6.27
C GLY A 283 12.91 22.94 -5.75
N ARG A 284 12.56 23.61 -4.64
CA ARG A 284 13.41 24.60 -3.98
C ARG A 284 14.35 23.93 -2.96
N THR A 285 13.87 22.91 -2.22
CA THR A 285 14.56 22.34 -1.05
C THR A 285 14.99 20.89 -1.23
N ASP A 286 14.53 20.20 -2.28
CA ASP A 286 14.68 18.77 -2.54
C ASP A 286 14.00 17.88 -1.47
N GLN A 287 13.17 18.46 -0.59
CA GLN A 287 12.47 17.70 0.43
C GLN A 287 11.25 16.97 -0.14
N PRO A 288 10.89 15.81 0.42
CA PRO A 288 9.66 15.10 0.08
C PRO A 288 8.42 16.00 0.17
N LEU A 289 7.53 15.90 -0.82
CA LEU A 289 6.35 16.76 -0.92
C LEU A 289 5.08 15.91 -0.91
N SER A 290 4.40 15.85 0.23
CA SER A 290 3.13 15.13 0.38
C SER A 290 1.93 15.92 -0.17
N ASN A 291 0.76 15.27 -0.20
CA ASN A 291 -0.50 15.83 -0.69
C ASN A 291 -0.45 16.31 -2.14
N ALA A 292 0.32 15.62 -2.97
CA ALA A 292 0.34 15.83 -4.41
C ALA A 292 -0.61 14.85 -5.12
N THR A 293 -1.12 15.24 -6.28
CA THR A 293 -1.88 14.38 -7.18
C THR A 293 -1.08 14.16 -8.45
N ILE A 294 -0.93 12.90 -8.83
CA ILE A 294 -0.28 12.51 -10.09
C ILE A 294 -1.30 11.89 -11.03
N LYS A 295 -1.27 12.31 -12.28
CA LYS A 295 -2.00 11.71 -13.38
C LYS A 295 -1.02 11.24 -14.44
N LEU A 296 -0.92 9.92 -14.64
CA LEU A 296 -0.07 9.30 -15.65
C LEU A 296 -0.94 8.71 -16.75
N LYS A 297 -0.61 9.00 -18.00
CA LYS A 297 -1.29 8.48 -19.19
C LYS A 297 -0.28 7.89 -20.16
N LYS A 298 -0.69 6.90 -20.97
CA LYS A 298 0.01 6.52 -22.21
C LYS A 298 -0.10 7.66 -23.23
N ALA A 299 0.81 7.73 -24.19
CA ALA A 299 0.71 8.73 -25.27
C ALA A 299 -0.59 8.63 -26.09
N SER A 300 -1.23 7.45 -26.12
CA SER A 300 -2.57 7.25 -26.70
C SER A 300 -3.70 7.96 -25.93
N GLY A 301 -3.41 8.55 -24.76
CA GLY A 301 -4.39 9.15 -23.88
C GLY A 301 -4.99 8.19 -22.83
N LYS A 302 -4.73 6.87 -22.93
CA LYS A 302 -5.22 5.89 -21.95
C LYS A 302 -4.63 6.18 -20.57
N LEU A 303 -5.47 6.23 -19.55
CA LEU A 303 -5.08 6.46 -18.17
C LEU A 303 -4.33 5.23 -17.62
N VAL A 304 -3.17 5.48 -17.00
CA VAL A 304 -2.39 4.48 -16.25
C VAL A 304 -2.69 4.61 -14.76
N GLY A 305 -2.75 5.85 -14.24
CA GLY A 305 -3.12 6.14 -12.86
C GLY A 305 -3.50 7.59 -12.65
N ASN A 306 -4.30 7.86 -11.62
CA ASN A 306 -4.68 9.20 -11.17
C ASN A 306 -4.86 9.17 -9.65
N ASP A 307 -3.77 9.39 -8.93
CA ASP A 307 -3.66 9.08 -7.51
C ASP A 307 -3.23 10.32 -6.72
N THR A 308 -3.76 10.45 -5.50
CA THR A 308 -3.36 11.46 -4.52
C THR A 308 -2.73 10.76 -3.33
N ASN A 309 -1.51 11.15 -2.96
CA ASN A 309 -0.85 10.64 -1.76
C ASN A 309 -0.85 11.73 -0.68
N VAL A 310 -1.75 11.61 0.29
CA VAL A 310 -1.97 12.62 1.34
C VAL A 310 -0.82 12.68 2.34
N THR A 311 -0.23 11.54 2.68
CA THR A 311 0.77 11.42 3.75
C THR A 311 2.20 11.20 3.25
N GLY A 312 2.35 10.71 2.03
CA GLY A 312 3.63 10.42 1.41
C GLY A 312 3.85 11.21 0.13
N ASN A 313 5.00 10.97 -0.50
CA ASN A 313 5.41 11.63 -1.74
C ASN A 313 5.73 10.64 -2.87
N VAL A 314 5.45 9.35 -2.68
CA VAL A 314 5.80 8.28 -3.62
C VAL A 314 4.55 7.68 -4.23
N PHE A 315 4.61 7.45 -5.54
CA PHE A 315 3.57 6.81 -6.33
C PHE A 315 4.19 5.71 -7.18
N TYR A 316 3.48 4.59 -7.30
CA TYR A 316 3.96 3.44 -8.07
C TYR A 316 3.04 3.15 -9.24
N TYR A 317 3.62 3.08 -10.43
CA TYR A 317 2.90 2.76 -11.67
C TYR A 317 3.60 1.64 -12.41
N THR A 318 2.82 0.86 -13.15
CA THR A 318 3.36 -0.11 -14.11
C THR A 318 3.51 0.56 -15.47
N VAL A 319 4.73 0.59 -15.99
CA VAL A 319 5.07 1.21 -17.26
C VAL A 319 5.81 0.25 -18.17
N SER A 320 5.78 0.54 -19.46
CA SER A 320 6.52 -0.20 -20.49
C SER A 320 7.80 0.55 -20.83
N LEU A 321 8.87 -0.18 -21.13
CA LEU A 321 10.08 0.43 -21.65
C LEU A 321 9.85 0.92 -23.09
N ASP A 322 10.59 1.95 -23.49
CA ASP A 322 10.63 2.55 -24.82
C ASP A 322 9.31 3.12 -25.35
N GLN A 323 8.32 3.27 -24.47
CA GLN A 323 7.04 3.92 -24.76
C GLN A 323 6.95 5.31 -24.09
N PRO A 324 6.35 6.30 -24.76
CA PRO A 324 6.12 7.60 -24.16
C PRO A 324 4.90 7.61 -23.25
N PHE A 325 5.06 8.29 -22.11
CA PHE A 325 4.00 8.57 -21.14
C PHE A 325 3.87 10.07 -20.94
N LEU A 326 2.68 10.53 -20.58
CA LEU A 326 2.38 11.92 -20.22
C LEU A 326 2.07 11.97 -18.73
N LEU A 327 2.91 12.69 -17.99
CA LEU A 327 2.79 12.91 -16.55
C LEU A 327 2.27 14.30 -16.28
N SER A 328 1.22 14.41 -15.49
CA SER A 328 0.78 15.68 -14.90
C SER A 328 0.80 15.57 -13.40
N THR A 329 1.31 16.62 -12.73
CA THR A 329 1.43 16.64 -11.26
C THR A 329 0.92 17.98 -10.76
N ILE A 330 0.03 17.94 -9.78
CA ILE A 330 -0.53 19.14 -9.14
C ILE A 330 -0.43 19.03 -7.63
N ARG A 331 -0.22 20.19 -6.98
CA ARG A 331 -0.31 20.36 -5.53
C ARG A 331 -0.69 21.80 -5.22
N GLU A 332 -1.56 21.99 -4.25
CA GLU A 332 -1.93 23.33 -3.79
C GLU A 332 -0.70 24.12 -3.30
N GLY A 333 -0.61 25.40 -3.70
CA GLY A 333 0.53 26.27 -3.40
C GLY A 333 1.77 26.08 -4.28
N TYR A 334 1.70 25.25 -5.32
CA TYR A 334 2.78 24.99 -6.27
C TYR A 334 2.32 25.16 -7.72
N TYR A 335 3.25 25.54 -8.60
CA TYR A 335 2.96 25.55 -10.03
C TYR A 335 2.68 24.14 -10.54
N PRO A 336 1.57 23.92 -11.27
CA PRO A 336 1.26 22.63 -11.86
C PRO A 336 2.27 22.24 -12.95
N ARG A 337 2.57 20.98 -13.06
CA ARG A 337 3.28 20.41 -14.22
C ARG A 337 2.27 19.61 -15.04
N GLU A 338 2.15 19.94 -16.32
CA GLU A 338 1.16 19.33 -17.18
C GLU A 338 1.80 18.67 -18.40
N ASN A 339 1.44 17.41 -18.62
CA ASN A 339 1.83 16.62 -19.79
C ASN A 339 3.35 16.54 -20.03
N ASP A 340 4.14 16.45 -18.96
CA ASP A 340 5.56 16.15 -19.09
C ASP A 340 5.73 14.78 -19.80
N THR A 341 6.45 14.77 -20.91
CA THR A 341 6.68 13.52 -21.64
C THR A 341 7.82 12.74 -21.02
N LEU A 342 7.51 11.53 -20.59
CA LEU A 342 8.47 10.57 -20.01
C LEU A 342 8.66 9.41 -20.97
N ARG A 343 9.88 8.93 -21.08
CA ARG A 343 10.21 7.69 -21.78
C ARG A 343 11.34 7.00 -21.01
N PHE A 344 11.12 5.75 -20.66
CA PHE A 344 12.09 4.95 -19.89
C PHE A 344 12.68 3.89 -20.83
N THR A 345 13.99 3.77 -20.81
CA THR A 345 14.73 2.82 -21.60
C THR A 345 15.25 1.65 -20.76
N ARG A 346 15.75 0.61 -21.40
CA ARG A 346 16.45 -0.48 -20.69
C ARG A 346 17.70 0.03 -19.96
N GLN A 347 18.34 1.09 -20.48
CA GLN A 347 19.49 1.70 -19.82
C GLN A 347 19.10 2.36 -18.50
N ASP A 348 17.97 3.09 -18.45
CA ASP A 348 17.46 3.69 -17.21
C ASP A 348 17.18 2.63 -16.14
N LEU A 349 16.68 1.46 -16.54
CA LEU A 349 16.44 0.34 -15.62
C LEU A 349 17.77 -0.23 -15.08
N ILE A 350 18.82 -0.35 -15.91
CA ILE A 350 20.14 -0.83 -15.51
C ILE A 350 20.79 0.18 -14.56
N ASP A 351 20.79 1.46 -14.93
CA ASP A 351 21.39 2.54 -14.14
C ASP A 351 20.69 2.71 -12.77
N GLY A 352 19.37 2.42 -12.73
CA GLY A 352 18.57 2.39 -11.51
C GLY A 352 18.69 1.10 -10.68
N GLY A 353 19.60 0.17 -11.04
CA GLY A 353 19.79 -1.08 -10.31
C GLY A 353 18.55 -2.00 -10.35
N GLY A 354 17.87 -2.05 -11.49
CA GLY A 354 16.64 -2.84 -11.70
C GLY A 354 15.35 -2.11 -11.27
N LYS A 355 15.42 -0.79 -11.01
CA LYS A 355 14.26 0.03 -10.63
C LYS A 355 14.18 1.26 -11.54
N LEU A 356 12.97 1.60 -11.96
CA LEU A 356 12.70 2.89 -12.59
C LEU A 356 12.29 3.90 -11.52
N VAL A 357 13.01 5.02 -11.45
CA VAL A 357 12.75 6.10 -10.51
C VAL A 357 12.68 7.42 -11.26
N TYR A 358 11.66 8.20 -10.97
CA TYR A 358 11.53 9.56 -11.53
C TYR A 358 11.17 10.56 -10.43
N TYR A 359 11.97 11.63 -10.33
CA TYR A 359 11.74 12.72 -9.39
C TYR A 359 11.00 13.86 -10.09
N VAL A 360 9.89 14.30 -9.51
CA VAL A 360 9.07 15.41 -9.99
C VAL A 360 9.25 16.60 -9.06
N PRO A 361 10.13 17.56 -9.39
CA PRO A 361 10.23 18.78 -8.62
C PRO A 361 9.02 19.68 -8.92
N LEU A 362 8.23 20.00 -7.90
CA LEU A 362 7.23 21.07 -7.96
C LEU A 362 7.81 22.34 -7.35
N TYR A 363 7.52 23.47 -7.95
CA TYR A 363 8.07 24.75 -7.52
C TYR A 363 6.95 25.61 -6.89
N PRO A 364 7.20 26.16 -5.66
CA PRO A 364 6.27 27.11 -5.04
C PRO A 364 6.25 28.43 -5.79
N ASP A 365 5.54 29.43 -5.26
CA ASP A 365 5.54 30.79 -5.85
C ASP A 365 6.97 31.28 -6.08
N ILE A 366 7.18 31.90 -7.25
CA ILE A 366 8.51 32.36 -7.65
C ILE A 366 9.11 33.37 -6.68
N ASP A 367 8.28 34.15 -5.99
CA ASP A 367 8.72 35.12 -4.99
C ASP A 367 9.39 34.45 -3.77
N ASP A 368 9.09 33.19 -3.50
CA ASP A 368 9.69 32.41 -2.38
C ASP A 368 11.18 32.10 -2.61
N PHE A 369 11.68 32.25 -3.83
CA PHE A 369 13.09 32.05 -4.15
C PHE A 369 13.95 33.27 -3.85
N LEU A 370 13.41 34.47 -3.79
CA LEU A 370 14.12 35.70 -3.65
C LEU A 370 14.17 36.21 -2.19
N PRO A 371 15.22 36.89 -1.76
CA PRO A 371 16.44 37.22 -2.52
C PRO A 371 17.52 36.14 -2.43
N PHE A 372 18.43 36.07 -3.41
CA PHE A 372 19.65 35.27 -3.34
C PHE A 372 20.82 35.91 -4.10
N ASN A 373 22.04 35.38 -3.90
CA ASN A 373 23.25 35.88 -4.52
C ASN A 373 23.88 34.84 -5.44
N VAL A 374 24.49 35.29 -6.50
CA VAL A 374 25.42 34.51 -7.35
C VAL A 374 26.77 35.21 -7.39
N TYR A 375 27.85 34.43 -7.44
CA TYR A 375 29.20 34.92 -7.22
C TYR A 375 30.08 34.80 -8.46
N PHE A 376 30.99 35.75 -8.62
CA PHE A 376 31.91 35.84 -9.72
C PHE A 376 33.36 35.82 -9.24
N ASP A 377 34.25 35.36 -10.10
CA ASP A 377 35.67 35.49 -9.88
C ASP A 377 36.12 36.94 -9.92
N ASN A 378 37.35 37.17 -9.45
CA ASN A 378 37.98 38.46 -9.50
C ASN A 378 38.08 38.95 -10.96
N ASP A 379 37.63 40.19 -11.19
CA ASP A 379 37.61 40.88 -12.48
C ASP A 379 36.83 40.18 -13.61
N HIS A 380 36.00 39.18 -13.30
CA HIS A 380 35.13 38.51 -14.28
C HIS A 380 33.67 39.05 -14.26
N PRO A 381 33.00 39.02 -15.43
CA PRO A 381 33.47 38.60 -16.75
C PRO A 381 34.36 39.62 -17.44
N ASN A 382 35.15 39.15 -18.42
CA ASN A 382 36.07 39.94 -19.28
C ASN A 382 37.09 40.75 -18.48
N PRO A 383 38.16 40.10 -17.93
CA PRO A 383 39.20 40.78 -17.17
C PRO A 383 39.82 41.94 -17.93
N ASN A 384 40.22 43.00 -17.20
CA ASN A 384 40.82 44.22 -17.72
C ASN A 384 39.97 45.00 -18.74
N SER A 385 38.66 44.75 -18.83
CA SER A 385 37.76 45.44 -19.75
C SER A 385 37.15 46.67 -19.14
N TYR A 386 37.18 47.80 -19.85
CA TYR A 386 36.46 49.02 -19.51
C TYR A 386 35.03 49.07 -20.07
N SER A 387 34.57 48.01 -20.77
CA SER A 387 33.17 47.90 -21.22
C SER A 387 32.23 47.68 -20.01
N SER A 388 31.03 48.21 -20.08
CA SER A 388 29.93 47.89 -19.16
C SER A 388 29.14 46.67 -19.59
N GLY A 389 29.41 46.11 -20.78
CA GLY A 389 28.70 44.94 -21.33
C GLY A 389 29.62 43.76 -21.54
N THR A 390 29.02 42.59 -21.68
CA THR A 390 29.69 41.31 -21.97
C THR A 390 28.79 40.43 -22.86
N GLY A 391 29.43 39.59 -23.69
CA GLY A 391 28.73 38.52 -24.41
C GLY A 391 28.63 37.21 -23.62
N LEU A 392 29.39 37.06 -22.52
CA LEU A 392 29.43 35.83 -21.74
C LEU A 392 28.18 35.67 -20.88
N ALA A 393 27.60 34.50 -20.89
CA ALA A 393 26.56 34.09 -19.95
C ALA A 393 27.15 33.71 -18.58
N TYR A 394 26.35 33.68 -17.53
CA TYR A 394 26.85 33.42 -16.16
C TYR A 394 27.44 32.02 -16.01
N ASP A 395 26.86 31.00 -16.59
CA ASP A 395 27.39 29.64 -16.61
C ASP A 395 28.79 29.57 -17.23
N GLU A 396 29.07 30.33 -18.27
CA GLU A 396 30.41 30.44 -18.87
C GLU A 396 31.43 31.10 -17.95
N THR A 397 31.00 31.81 -16.91
CA THR A 397 31.85 32.36 -15.86
C THR A 397 31.92 31.52 -14.59
N TYR A 398 30.82 30.85 -14.25
CA TYR A 398 30.69 30.05 -13.05
C TYR A 398 31.54 28.77 -13.07
N PHE A 399 31.46 27.98 -14.15
CA PHE A 399 32.21 26.73 -14.22
C PHE A 399 33.74 26.93 -14.19
N PRO A 400 34.33 27.90 -14.90
CA PRO A 400 35.75 28.24 -14.70
C PRO A 400 36.05 28.66 -13.26
N TYR A 401 35.17 29.46 -12.62
CA TYR A 401 35.42 29.95 -11.28
C TYR A 401 35.45 28.83 -10.24
N ILE A 402 34.48 27.92 -10.26
CA ILE A 402 34.45 26.83 -9.28
C ILE A 402 35.67 25.91 -9.42
N ASN A 403 36.20 25.75 -10.64
CA ASN A 403 37.39 24.95 -10.90
C ASN A 403 38.67 25.58 -10.37
N ARG A 404 38.66 26.86 -9.99
CA ARG A 404 39.79 27.58 -9.37
C ARG A 404 39.88 27.41 -7.85
N GLN A 405 38.94 26.68 -7.21
CA GLN A 405 38.97 26.44 -5.77
C GLN A 405 40.33 25.91 -5.26
N PRO A 406 41.04 24.96 -5.93
CA PRO A 406 42.38 24.53 -5.50
C PRO A 406 43.40 25.65 -5.52
N GLU A 407 43.36 26.56 -6.53
CA GLU A 407 44.22 27.71 -6.61
C GLU A 407 43.95 28.69 -5.47
N PHE A 408 42.67 29.00 -5.18
CA PHE A 408 42.31 29.84 -4.04
C PHE A 408 42.83 29.30 -2.72
N LYS A 409 42.79 27.97 -2.52
CA LYS A 409 43.39 27.33 -1.33
C LYS A 409 44.90 27.44 -1.26
N ALA A 410 45.59 27.33 -2.39
CA ALA A 410 47.03 27.40 -2.42
C ALA A 410 47.54 28.81 -2.13
N GLU A 411 46.94 29.81 -2.78
CA GLU A 411 47.31 31.21 -2.69
C GLU A 411 46.94 31.85 -1.34
N ALA A 412 45.75 31.52 -0.78
CA ALA A 412 45.30 32.09 0.48
C ALA A 412 46.12 31.69 1.68
N ILE A 413 46.82 30.56 1.63
CA ILE A 413 47.63 30.04 2.75
C ILE A 413 49.09 30.47 2.68
N GLU A 414 49.50 31.15 1.63
CA GLU A 414 50.89 31.57 1.48
C GLU A 414 51.33 32.46 2.64
N GLY A 415 52.41 32.07 3.35
CA GLY A 415 52.94 32.77 4.52
C GLY A 415 52.20 32.49 5.85
N LEU A 416 51.24 31.61 5.88
CA LEU A 416 50.53 31.19 7.12
C LEU A 416 51.25 30.02 7.82
N THR A 417 51.04 29.90 9.13
CA THR A 417 51.42 28.70 9.88
C THR A 417 50.60 27.49 9.47
N SER A 418 51.03 26.28 9.83
CA SER A 418 50.30 25.05 9.50
C SER A 418 48.85 25.05 10.07
N GLU A 419 48.65 25.54 11.28
CA GLU A 419 47.36 25.65 11.93
C GLU A 419 46.46 26.68 11.23
N GLN A 420 46.99 27.87 10.93
CA GLN A 420 46.28 28.91 10.19
C GLN A 420 45.93 28.44 8.77
N SER A 421 46.85 27.72 8.09
CA SER A 421 46.60 27.15 6.77
C SER A 421 45.51 26.12 6.77
N PHE A 422 45.39 25.30 7.82
CA PHE A 422 44.29 24.33 7.96
C PHE A 422 42.94 25.03 8.08
N ILE A 423 42.84 26.06 8.93
CA ILE A 423 41.63 26.86 9.13
C ILE A 423 41.24 27.56 7.84
N GLU A 424 42.18 28.24 7.17
CA GLU A 424 41.91 29.04 5.96
C GLU A 424 41.43 28.14 4.78
N ARG A 425 42.01 26.95 4.63
CA ARG A 425 41.49 25.97 3.65
C ARG A 425 40.04 25.59 3.90
N GLY A 426 39.64 25.41 5.17
CA GLY A 426 38.29 25.14 5.54
C GLY A 426 37.33 26.30 5.20
N VAL A 427 37.74 27.54 5.49
CA VAL A 427 36.96 28.74 5.16
C VAL A 427 36.72 28.88 3.65
N ILE A 428 37.75 28.53 2.82
CA ILE A 428 37.59 28.54 1.36
C ILE A 428 36.69 27.41 0.89
N ASP A 429 36.80 26.22 1.47
CA ASP A 429 35.87 25.10 1.17
C ASP A 429 34.43 25.49 1.48
N ASP A 430 34.20 26.04 2.67
CA ASP A 430 32.88 26.50 3.09
C ASP A 430 32.30 27.58 2.17
N PHE A 431 33.13 28.48 1.66
CA PHE A 431 32.72 29.52 0.72
C PHE A 431 32.33 28.93 -0.65
N PHE A 432 33.15 28.06 -1.23
CA PHE A 432 32.84 27.47 -2.54
C PHE A 432 31.67 26.49 -2.49
N GLN A 433 31.63 25.58 -1.50
CA GLN A 433 30.57 24.60 -1.33
C GLN A 433 29.27 25.22 -0.80
N GLY A 434 29.36 26.28 0.00
CA GLY A 434 28.22 27.02 0.53
C GLY A 434 27.76 28.11 -0.45
N PRO A 435 28.16 29.39 -0.26
CA PRO A 435 27.64 30.52 -1.03
C PRO A 435 27.70 30.35 -2.55
N VAL A 436 28.85 29.89 -3.10
CA VAL A 436 29.05 29.83 -4.56
C VAL A 436 28.17 28.76 -5.20
N GLU A 437 28.25 27.53 -4.69
CA GLU A 437 27.46 26.40 -5.20
C GLU A 437 25.97 26.55 -4.88
N ALA A 438 25.61 27.02 -3.68
CA ALA A 438 24.23 27.28 -3.32
C ALA A 438 23.60 28.38 -4.21
N GLY A 439 24.36 29.43 -4.54
CA GLY A 439 23.91 30.47 -5.46
C GLY A 439 23.61 29.93 -6.85
N TRP A 440 24.47 29.06 -7.37
CA TRP A 440 24.23 28.38 -8.66
C TRP A 440 22.99 27.47 -8.62
N LYS A 441 22.86 26.64 -7.60
CA LYS A 441 21.68 25.77 -7.41
C LYS A 441 20.41 26.59 -7.31
N GLN A 442 20.43 27.68 -6.55
CA GLN A 442 19.29 28.57 -6.40
C GLN A 442 18.92 29.26 -7.71
N LEU A 443 19.90 29.72 -8.50
CA LEU A 443 19.68 30.32 -9.82
C LEU A 443 19.00 29.33 -10.79
N THR A 444 19.50 28.10 -10.81
CA THR A 444 18.92 27.05 -11.67
C THR A 444 17.47 26.75 -11.27
N ARG A 445 17.20 26.56 -9.97
CA ARG A 445 15.84 26.33 -9.45
C ARG A 445 14.90 27.50 -9.68
N PHE A 446 15.38 28.71 -9.47
CA PHE A 446 14.65 29.93 -9.78
C PHE A 446 14.27 30.00 -11.28
N SER A 447 15.21 29.64 -12.18
CA SER A 447 14.96 29.62 -13.61
C SER A 447 13.86 28.62 -14.01
N GLU A 448 13.80 27.46 -13.36
CA GLU A 448 12.72 26.49 -13.57
C GLU A 448 11.36 27.04 -13.10
N ALA A 449 11.30 27.63 -11.92
CA ALA A 449 10.09 28.25 -11.40
C ALA A 449 9.63 29.42 -12.29
N LEU A 450 10.60 30.20 -12.79
CA LEU A 450 10.35 31.35 -13.71
C LEU A 450 9.71 30.90 -15.02
N ILE A 451 10.16 29.79 -15.60
CA ILE A 451 9.53 29.22 -16.80
C ILE A 451 8.07 28.89 -16.54
N LEU A 452 7.78 28.23 -15.40
CA LEU A 452 6.41 27.85 -15.04
C LEU A 452 5.53 29.06 -14.79
N HIS A 453 6.06 30.09 -14.10
CA HIS A 453 5.36 31.36 -13.88
C HIS A 453 5.02 32.03 -15.20
N LEU A 454 5.99 32.19 -16.12
CA LEU A 454 5.79 32.86 -17.40
C LEU A 454 4.82 32.10 -18.33
N ARG A 455 4.80 30.77 -18.26
CA ARG A 455 3.83 29.94 -18.98
C ARG A 455 2.40 30.17 -18.53
N SER A 456 2.15 30.62 -17.29
CA SER A 456 0.82 31.05 -16.85
C SER A 456 0.30 32.34 -17.50
N GLY A 457 1.16 33.02 -18.27
CA GLY A 457 0.87 34.32 -18.91
C GLY A 457 1.19 35.52 -18.03
N ALA A 458 1.54 35.33 -16.76
CA ALA A 458 1.88 36.42 -15.85
C ALA A 458 3.27 37.01 -16.16
N PRO A 459 3.42 38.36 -16.24
CA PRO A 459 4.73 38.97 -16.40
C PRO A 459 5.53 38.94 -15.10
N TYR A 460 6.85 38.94 -15.23
CA TYR A 460 7.73 38.98 -14.07
C TYR A 460 8.89 39.97 -14.27
N THR A 461 9.32 40.62 -13.19
CA THR A 461 10.45 41.54 -13.20
C THR A 461 11.43 41.14 -12.10
N VAL A 462 12.71 40.96 -12.48
CA VAL A 462 13.80 40.63 -11.55
C VAL A 462 14.70 41.88 -11.43
N GLU A 463 15.04 42.24 -10.19
CA GLU A 463 16.07 43.25 -9.95
C GLU A 463 17.43 42.55 -9.78
N LEU A 464 18.44 43.05 -10.54
CA LEU A 464 19.82 42.60 -10.53
C LEU A 464 20.71 43.69 -9.91
N GLN A 465 21.28 43.41 -8.72
CA GLN A 465 22.17 44.36 -8.04
C GLN A 465 23.60 43.80 -8.08
N GLY A 466 24.38 44.27 -9.03
CA GLY A 466 25.78 43.90 -9.19
C GLY A 466 26.68 44.70 -8.25
N THR A 467 27.65 44.01 -7.62
CA THR A 467 28.68 44.57 -6.75
C THR A 467 30.07 44.13 -7.18
N ALA A 468 31.09 44.80 -6.70
CA ALA A 468 32.50 44.47 -6.91
C ALA A 468 33.28 44.69 -5.61
N SER A 469 34.39 44.00 -5.44
CA SER A 469 35.35 44.26 -4.37
C SER A 469 36.12 45.56 -4.64
N PRO A 470 36.53 46.32 -3.62
CA PRO A 470 37.16 47.64 -3.76
C PRO A 470 38.66 47.54 -4.17
N ARG A 471 38.94 46.93 -5.32
CA ARG A 471 40.29 46.67 -5.81
C ARG A 471 40.74 47.58 -6.97
N ALA A 472 39.76 48.16 -7.68
CA ALA A 472 39.96 49.04 -8.82
C ALA A 472 39.28 50.39 -8.58
N SER A 473 39.38 51.32 -9.53
CA SER A 473 38.70 52.61 -9.41
C SER A 473 37.18 52.42 -9.39
N THR A 474 36.48 53.33 -8.68
CA THR A 474 35.00 53.32 -8.55
C THR A 474 34.30 53.19 -9.89
N GLU A 475 34.77 53.91 -10.91
CA GLU A 475 34.19 53.83 -12.26
C GLU A 475 34.41 52.44 -12.90
N TYR A 476 35.60 51.83 -12.72
CA TYR A 476 35.86 50.47 -13.19
C TYR A 476 34.95 49.48 -12.50
N ASN A 477 34.88 49.55 -11.16
CA ASN A 477 34.06 48.67 -10.37
C ASN A 477 32.57 48.79 -10.70
N ARG A 478 32.09 50.02 -11.02
CA ARG A 478 30.74 50.22 -11.50
C ARG A 478 30.47 49.55 -12.86
N ARG A 479 31.44 49.66 -13.81
CA ARG A 479 31.36 48.97 -15.12
C ARG A 479 31.44 47.45 -14.97
N LEU A 480 32.31 46.95 -14.11
CA LEU A 480 32.38 45.52 -13.78
C LEU A 480 31.07 44.98 -13.21
N SER A 481 30.44 45.72 -12.31
CA SER A 481 29.13 45.37 -11.77
C SER A 481 28.06 45.31 -12.84
N ALA A 482 28.07 46.26 -13.80
CA ALA A 482 27.16 46.25 -14.96
C ALA A 482 27.41 45.01 -15.86
N ARG A 483 28.67 44.65 -16.09
CA ARG A 483 29.03 43.40 -16.84
C ARG A 483 28.50 42.15 -16.15
N ARG A 484 28.57 42.09 -14.82
CA ARG A 484 28.00 40.96 -14.03
C ARG A 484 26.49 40.85 -14.19
N ASN A 485 25.77 41.99 -14.13
CA ASN A 485 24.33 42.00 -14.40
C ASN A 485 24.02 41.55 -15.83
N MET A 486 24.80 42.00 -16.82
CA MET A 486 24.62 41.57 -18.21
C MET A 486 24.87 40.08 -18.39
N SER A 487 25.88 39.52 -17.72
CA SER A 487 26.19 38.08 -17.76
C SER A 487 25.00 37.23 -17.28
N LEU A 488 24.29 37.68 -16.24
CA LEU A 488 23.06 37.00 -15.79
C LEU A 488 21.92 37.14 -16.80
N LYS A 489 21.75 38.32 -17.43
CA LYS A 489 20.74 38.48 -18.50
C LYS A 489 21.03 37.56 -19.67
N ASN A 490 22.32 37.39 -20.04
CA ASN A 490 22.72 36.46 -21.07
C ASN A 490 22.41 35.02 -20.67
N TYR A 491 22.68 34.63 -19.40
CA TYR A 491 22.30 33.32 -18.87
C TYR A 491 20.80 33.05 -19.00
N PHE A 492 19.93 33.96 -18.59
CA PHE A 492 18.49 33.77 -18.77
C PHE A 492 18.10 33.67 -20.25
N ARG A 493 18.75 34.44 -21.13
CA ARG A 493 18.47 34.37 -22.57
C ARG A 493 18.87 33.05 -23.21
N THR A 494 19.96 32.43 -22.75
CA THR A 494 20.50 31.17 -23.31
C THR A 494 20.01 29.92 -22.56
N TYR A 495 19.40 30.10 -21.40
CA TYR A 495 18.98 29.00 -20.53
C TYR A 495 18.13 27.98 -21.29
N LYS A 496 18.49 26.66 -21.19
CA LYS A 496 17.82 25.55 -21.86
C LYS A 496 17.51 25.81 -23.32
N ASN A 497 18.53 26.12 -24.10
CA ASN A 497 18.44 26.44 -25.54
C ASN A 497 17.54 27.66 -25.83
N GLY A 498 17.52 28.64 -24.93
CA GLY A 498 16.85 29.89 -25.13
C GLY A 498 15.35 29.92 -24.85
N ILE A 499 14.84 29.01 -24.04
CA ILE A 499 13.39 28.93 -23.71
C ILE A 499 12.85 30.23 -23.13
N LEU A 500 13.67 31.03 -22.43
CA LEU A 500 13.28 32.32 -21.85
C LEU A 500 13.47 33.52 -22.83
N ALA A 501 14.13 33.35 -23.99
CA ALA A 501 14.44 34.44 -24.91
C ALA A 501 13.19 35.14 -25.42
N SER A 502 12.15 34.40 -25.84
CA SER A 502 10.89 34.98 -26.33
C SER A 502 10.14 35.80 -25.26
N TYR A 503 10.22 35.38 -23.99
CA TYR A 503 9.62 36.14 -22.88
C TYR A 503 10.40 37.43 -22.58
N ILE A 504 11.74 37.43 -22.76
CA ILE A 504 12.55 38.66 -22.66
C ILE A 504 12.22 39.60 -23.80
N ASP A 505 12.15 39.10 -25.04
CA ASP A 505 11.88 39.92 -26.23
C ASP A 505 10.46 40.53 -26.22
N SER A 506 9.47 39.79 -25.70
CA SER A 506 8.09 40.28 -25.51
C SER A 506 7.93 41.17 -24.28
N LYS A 507 8.96 41.36 -23.46
CA LYS A 507 8.94 42.08 -22.18
C LYS A 507 8.04 41.44 -21.10
N GLN A 508 7.65 40.20 -21.28
CA GLN A 508 6.98 39.44 -20.23
C GLN A 508 7.95 39.10 -19.10
N LEU A 509 9.24 38.88 -19.42
CA LEU A 509 10.34 38.88 -18.48
C LEU A 509 11.16 40.15 -18.62
N SER A 510 11.26 40.95 -17.58
CA SER A 510 11.99 42.20 -17.54
C SER A 510 13.04 42.24 -16.44
N PHE A 511 14.06 43.09 -16.62
CA PHE A 511 15.13 43.25 -15.64
C PHE A 511 15.27 44.72 -15.22
N VAL A 512 15.38 44.98 -13.92
CA VAL A 512 15.82 46.25 -13.35
C VAL A 512 17.26 46.05 -12.90
N GLU A 513 18.18 46.93 -13.32
CA GLU A 513 19.59 46.77 -13.10
C GLU A 513 20.15 47.88 -12.21
N ALA A 514 20.91 47.51 -11.17
CA ALA A 514 21.69 48.40 -10.36
C ALA A 514 23.17 47.95 -10.37
N ALA A 515 24.04 48.80 -10.91
CA ALA A 515 25.49 48.58 -10.93
C ALA A 515 26.11 49.38 -9.76
N LEU A 516 26.28 48.74 -8.62
CA LEU A 516 26.62 49.41 -7.36
C LEU A 516 28.14 49.58 -7.14
N GLY A 517 28.96 48.90 -7.92
CA GLY A 517 30.43 48.92 -7.71
C GLY A 517 30.81 48.40 -6.33
N GLU A 518 31.68 49.09 -5.63
CA GLU A 518 32.11 48.82 -4.27
C GLU A 518 31.31 49.54 -3.18
N THR A 519 30.27 50.23 -3.52
CA THR A 519 29.53 51.12 -2.58
C THR A 519 28.91 50.38 -1.37
N THR A 520 28.74 49.08 -1.47
CA THR A 520 28.23 48.23 -0.39
C THR A 520 29.31 47.48 0.37
N ALA A 521 30.56 47.59 -0.05
CA ALA A 521 31.67 46.86 0.53
C ALA A 521 32.00 47.33 1.96
N ASN A 522 32.27 46.36 2.86
CA ASN A 522 32.70 46.68 4.21
C ASN A 522 34.23 46.89 4.21
N LEU A 523 34.66 48.13 3.99
CA LEU A 523 36.06 48.52 3.90
C LEU A 523 36.89 48.22 5.16
N ALA A 524 36.25 47.99 6.30
CA ALA A 524 36.98 47.58 7.52
C ALA A 524 37.47 46.11 7.47
N LYS A 525 36.94 45.28 6.56
CA LYS A 525 37.23 43.85 6.40
C LYS A 525 37.87 43.52 5.05
N ILE A 526 37.95 44.45 4.13
CA ILE A 526 38.42 44.19 2.77
C ILE A 526 39.51 45.20 2.46
N TYR A 527 40.69 44.70 2.10
CA TYR A 527 41.89 45.52 1.84
C TYR A 527 42.08 45.72 0.34
N GLU A 528 42.32 46.97 -0.07
CA GLU A 528 42.68 47.35 -1.45
C GLU A 528 44.17 47.14 -1.76
N ARG A 529 44.74 46.08 -1.21
CA ARG A 529 46.21 45.87 -1.32
C ARG A 529 46.53 45.12 -2.61
N LEU A 530 47.04 45.86 -3.58
CA LEU A 530 47.53 45.31 -4.87
C LEU A 530 48.77 44.45 -4.70
N ASP A 531 49.57 44.71 -3.66
CA ASP A 531 50.79 44.02 -3.30
C ASP A 531 50.55 42.69 -2.57
N ARG A 532 49.33 42.42 -2.10
CA ARG A 532 48.96 41.21 -1.39
C ARG A 532 47.70 40.57 -2.00
N PRO A 533 47.85 39.77 -3.06
CA PRO A 533 46.76 39.08 -3.70
C PRO A 533 45.95 38.20 -2.74
N GLN A 534 46.60 37.58 -1.73
CA GLN A 534 45.97 36.76 -0.69
C GLN A 534 44.86 37.49 0.03
N GLU A 535 45.05 38.77 0.35
CA GLU A 535 44.08 39.59 1.09
C GLU A 535 43.00 40.21 0.20
N SER A 536 43.30 40.40 -1.10
CA SER A 536 42.42 41.16 -2.01
C SER A 536 41.77 40.34 -3.15
N ILE A 537 42.39 39.23 -3.58
CA ILE A 537 41.83 38.33 -4.60
C ILE A 537 41.30 37.05 -3.96
N TYR A 538 42.13 36.37 -3.20
CA TYR A 538 41.89 35.02 -2.67
C TYR A 538 41.19 35.03 -1.31
N SER A 539 40.99 36.18 -0.70
CA SER A 539 40.24 36.34 0.55
C SER A 539 38.74 36.09 0.32
N THR A 540 38.14 35.27 1.20
CA THR A 540 36.72 35.00 1.23
C THR A 540 35.89 36.27 1.40
N ALA A 541 36.37 37.23 2.23
CA ALA A 541 35.72 38.51 2.43
C ALA A 541 35.59 39.33 1.13
N ALA A 542 36.67 39.41 0.33
CA ALA A 542 36.62 40.09 -0.98
C ALA A 542 35.77 39.33 -1.99
N SER A 543 35.80 38.01 -1.94
CA SER A 543 35.00 37.15 -2.83
C SER A 543 33.51 37.30 -2.59
N LEU A 544 33.07 37.49 -1.34
CA LEU A 544 31.66 37.76 -0.98
C LEU A 544 31.12 39.07 -1.59
N GLU A 545 31.96 40.04 -1.90
CA GLU A 545 31.54 41.30 -2.56
C GLU A 545 31.42 41.17 -4.10
N ARG A 546 31.93 40.06 -4.70
CA ARG A 546 31.92 39.82 -6.14
C ARG A 546 30.65 39.08 -6.55
N ARG A 547 29.52 39.71 -6.37
CA ARG A 547 28.20 39.05 -6.53
C ARG A 547 27.24 39.88 -7.37
N VAL A 548 26.20 39.22 -7.83
CA VAL A 548 24.94 39.83 -8.19
C VAL A 548 23.87 39.27 -7.26
N ARG A 549 23.13 40.18 -6.62
CA ARG A 549 21.96 39.84 -5.84
C ARG A 549 20.73 39.91 -6.75
N LEU A 550 20.00 38.83 -6.79
CA LEU A 550 18.68 38.79 -7.42
C LEU A 550 17.63 39.02 -6.34
N GLN A 551 16.71 39.96 -6.60
CA GLN A 551 15.64 40.26 -5.67
C GLN A 551 14.38 40.77 -6.41
N LYS A 552 13.27 40.87 -5.69
CA LYS A 552 12.05 41.54 -6.17
C LYS A 552 12.29 43.05 -6.22
N PRO A 553 11.91 43.73 -7.32
CA PRO A 553 12.00 45.19 -7.37
C PRO A 553 11.23 45.84 -6.21
N LEU A 554 11.83 46.79 -5.54
CA LEU A 554 11.15 47.58 -4.54
C LEU A 554 10.02 48.37 -5.20
N PRO A 555 8.81 48.43 -4.62
CA PRO A 555 7.75 49.25 -5.16
C PRO A 555 8.28 50.70 -5.22
N SER A 556 8.19 51.30 -6.43
CA SER A 556 8.57 52.69 -6.62
C SER A 556 7.78 53.53 -5.62
N ARG A 557 8.46 54.22 -4.67
CA ARG A 557 7.82 55.25 -3.85
C ARG A 557 7.21 56.23 -4.83
N LYS A 558 5.87 56.24 -4.95
CA LYS A 558 5.18 57.34 -5.65
C LYS A 558 5.66 58.63 -4.99
N LYS A 559 6.39 59.47 -5.77
CA LYS A 559 6.73 60.82 -5.38
C LYS A 559 5.46 61.68 -5.32
#